data_c9d580d94594c0c1268c548f02123657
#
_entry.id   c9d580d94594c0c1268c548f02123657
#
_cell.length_a   1.000
_cell.length_b   1.000
_cell.length_c   1.000
_cell.angle_alpha   90.00
_cell.angle_beta   90.00
_cell.angle_gamma   90.00
#
_symmetry.space_group_name_H-M   'P 1'
#
loop_
_entity.id
_entity.type
_entity.pdbx_description
1 polymer ?
#
loop_
_entity_poly.entity_id
_entity_poly.type
_entity_poly.pdbx_seq_one_letter_code
_entity_poly.pdbx_strand_id
1 'polypeptide(L)'
;MGGMQTLQWAIAHPDRVGSYIALACCARHQAQTIAFNDTGRQAIISDPSWLQGHYPDGKQPAQGLSVARMMAHITYLSETGMEAKFGRKRRDTVAREPFENYDVEFEVESYLRHQGQAFVSRFDANTYLCLTKALDRFDLYGTLGTLDEALHHVNSPGLVVGFTSDWLYPPQGNRDIVEALLRLGKDASYVELEMDAGHDSFLLCSPRLEALIRSY
;
A
#
# COMPACT_ATOMS: atom_id res chain seq x y z
N MET A 1 5.40 1.78 -1.68
CA MET A 1 6.74 2.34 -1.39
C MET A 1 7.77 1.94 -2.44
N GLY A 2 7.99 0.66 -2.74
CA GLY A 2 9.01 0.20 -3.68
C GLY A 2 8.96 0.91 -5.05
N GLY A 3 7.79 0.95 -5.70
CA GLY A 3 7.63 1.66 -6.97
C GLY A 3 7.94 3.15 -6.90
N MET A 4 7.62 3.82 -5.78
CA MET A 4 7.98 5.23 -5.55
C MET A 4 9.50 5.41 -5.43
N GLN A 5 10.18 4.51 -4.72
CA GLN A 5 11.65 4.51 -4.63
C GLN A 5 12.27 4.25 -6.00
N THR A 6 11.72 3.34 -6.79
CA THR A 6 12.15 3.04 -8.15
C THR A 6 12.08 4.28 -9.04
N LEU A 7 10.97 5.01 -9.02
CA LEU A 7 10.82 6.27 -9.75
C LEU A 7 11.81 7.33 -9.26
N GLN A 8 11.96 7.47 -7.94
CA GLN A 8 12.89 8.44 -7.36
C GLN A 8 14.35 8.14 -7.76
N TRP A 9 14.73 6.86 -7.85
CA TRP A 9 16.04 6.46 -8.34
C TRP A 9 16.24 6.81 -9.81
N ALA A 10 15.25 6.52 -10.67
CA ALA A 10 15.32 6.86 -12.08
C ALA A 10 15.43 8.38 -12.33
N ILE A 11 14.81 9.19 -11.46
CA ILE A 11 14.88 10.66 -11.50
C ILE A 11 16.23 11.17 -10.98
N ALA A 12 16.65 10.69 -9.80
CA ALA A 12 17.82 11.25 -9.11
C ALA A 12 19.16 10.73 -9.67
N HIS A 13 19.15 9.56 -10.29
CA HIS A 13 20.35 8.88 -10.80
C HIS A 13 20.15 8.33 -12.21
N PRO A 14 19.79 9.20 -13.21
CA PRO A 14 19.41 8.78 -14.56
C PRO A 14 20.51 7.99 -15.28
N ASP A 15 21.78 8.25 -14.97
CA ASP A 15 22.94 7.58 -15.59
C ASP A 15 23.28 6.23 -14.92
N ARG A 16 22.61 5.87 -13.83
CA ARG A 16 22.85 4.65 -13.07
C ARG A 16 21.74 3.61 -13.19
N VAL A 17 20.60 4.01 -13.72
CA VAL A 17 19.43 3.14 -13.90
C VAL A 17 19.40 2.75 -15.38
N GLY A 18 19.64 1.48 -15.69
CA GLY A 18 19.57 0.96 -17.06
C GLY A 18 18.13 0.78 -17.54
N SER A 19 17.27 0.25 -16.69
CA SER A 19 15.82 0.14 -16.89
C SER A 19 15.12 0.02 -15.53
N TYR A 20 13.81 0.21 -15.47
CA TYR A 20 13.06 0.04 -14.23
C TYR A 20 11.66 -0.53 -14.45
N ILE A 21 11.17 -1.25 -13.42
CA ILE A 21 9.80 -1.74 -13.34
C ILE A 21 9.16 -1.19 -12.08
N ALA A 22 8.07 -0.43 -12.23
CA ALA A 22 7.30 0.10 -11.12
C ALA A 22 5.93 -0.59 -11.06
N LEU A 23 5.66 -1.31 -9.97
CA LEU A 23 4.42 -2.06 -9.78
C LEU A 23 3.52 -1.38 -8.76
N ALA A 24 2.23 -1.26 -9.05
CA ALA A 24 1.19 -0.82 -8.11
C ALA A 24 1.62 0.43 -7.31
N CYS A 25 1.97 1.51 -7.98
CA CYS A 25 2.45 2.73 -7.35
C CYS A 25 1.69 3.97 -7.83
N CYS A 26 2.04 5.12 -7.30
CA CYS A 26 1.53 6.41 -7.73
C CYS A 26 2.61 7.48 -7.64
N ALA A 27 2.39 8.60 -8.30
CA ALA A 27 3.29 9.75 -8.26
C ALA A 27 3.15 10.58 -6.96
N ARG A 28 2.01 10.48 -6.28
CA ARG A 28 1.74 11.04 -4.94
C ARG A 28 0.52 10.34 -4.32
N HIS A 29 0.44 10.35 -3.01
CA HIS A 29 -0.75 9.89 -2.31
C HIS A 29 -1.94 10.82 -2.55
N GLN A 30 -3.09 10.23 -2.83
CA GLN A 30 -4.38 10.94 -2.87
C GLN A 30 -4.95 11.08 -1.45
N ALA A 31 -5.94 11.95 -1.31
CA ALA A 31 -6.58 12.25 -0.03
C ALA A 31 -7.08 10.99 0.71
N GLN A 32 -7.64 10.02 0.00
CA GLN A 32 -8.12 8.77 0.59
C GLN A 32 -6.97 7.95 1.20
N THR A 33 -5.85 7.80 0.49
CA THR A 33 -4.67 7.08 0.98
C THR A 33 -4.06 7.77 2.20
N ILE A 34 -3.97 9.10 2.16
CA ILE A 34 -3.51 9.91 3.31
C ILE A 34 -4.45 9.72 4.51
N ALA A 35 -5.78 9.70 4.29
CA ALA A 35 -6.77 9.50 5.34
C ALA A 35 -6.63 8.14 6.02
N PHE A 36 -6.44 7.06 5.27
CA PHE A 36 -6.16 5.73 5.83
C PHE A 36 -4.86 5.70 6.63
N ASN A 37 -3.79 6.28 6.10
CA ASN A 37 -2.52 6.38 6.82
C ASN A 37 -2.68 7.18 8.12
N ASP A 38 -3.38 8.31 8.07
CA ASP A 38 -3.57 9.15 9.26
C ASP A 38 -4.42 8.45 10.31
N THR A 39 -5.49 7.76 9.94
CA THR A 39 -6.30 6.99 10.90
C THR A 39 -5.45 5.89 11.57
N GLY A 40 -4.59 5.20 10.81
CA GLY A 40 -3.64 4.24 11.38
C GLY A 40 -2.64 4.88 12.33
N ARG A 41 -2.10 6.05 11.99
CA ARG A 41 -1.22 6.82 12.88
C ARG A 41 -1.95 7.26 14.15
N GLN A 42 -3.19 7.74 14.03
CA GLN A 42 -4.00 8.13 15.18
C GLN A 42 -4.28 6.95 16.13
N ALA A 43 -4.52 5.74 15.60
CA ALA A 43 -4.67 4.55 16.43
C ALA A 43 -3.41 4.29 17.28
N ILE A 44 -2.21 4.47 16.72
CA ILE A 44 -0.93 4.32 17.44
C ILE A 44 -0.74 5.45 18.47
N ILE A 45 -0.95 6.70 18.06
CA ILE A 45 -0.69 7.89 18.89
C ILE A 45 -1.66 7.96 20.07
N SER A 46 -2.89 7.45 19.91
CA SER A 46 -3.90 7.40 20.96
C SER A 46 -3.72 6.24 21.92
N ASP A 47 -2.85 5.27 21.62
CA ASP A 47 -2.52 4.18 22.54
C ASP A 47 -1.73 4.73 23.74
N PRO A 48 -2.17 4.53 25.00
CA PRO A 48 -1.46 5.05 26.16
C PRO A 48 -0.01 4.59 26.27
N SER A 49 0.32 3.45 25.68
CA SER A 49 1.68 2.89 25.66
C SER A 49 2.62 3.59 24.67
N TRP A 50 2.11 4.50 23.82
CA TRP A 50 2.97 5.18 22.84
C TRP A 50 3.95 6.16 23.47
N LEU A 51 3.57 6.83 24.57
CA LEU A 51 4.43 7.72 25.36
C LEU A 51 5.19 8.75 24.49
N GLN A 52 4.50 9.36 23.51
CA GLN A 52 5.09 10.31 22.56
C GLN A 52 6.32 9.75 21.78
N GLY A 53 6.32 8.44 21.56
CA GLY A 53 7.41 7.73 20.88
C GLY A 53 8.54 7.25 21.79
N HIS A 54 8.45 7.47 23.11
CA HIS A 54 9.48 7.13 24.11
C HIS A 54 9.14 5.85 24.90
N TYR A 55 8.46 4.88 24.28
CA TYR A 55 8.18 3.60 24.95
C TYR A 55 9.46 2.76 25.12
N PRO A 56 9.59 2.04 26.25
CA PRO A 56 10.72 1.13 26.47
C PRO A 56 10.69 -0.05 25.50
N ASP A 57 11.87 -0.66 25.27
CA ASP A 57 11.99 -1.87 24.45
C ASP A 57 11.00 -2.95 24.87
N GLY A 58 10.29 -3.52 23.89
CA GLY A 58 9.27 -4.55 24.11
C GLY A 58 7.94 -4.04 24.70
N LYS A 59 7.75 -2.72 24.92
CA LYS A 59 6.53 -2.11 25.45
C LYS A 59 5.89 -1.10 24.49
N GLN A 60 6.01 -1.35 23.20
CA GLN A 60 5.42 -0.51 22.19
C GLN A 60 3.87 -0.43 22.27
N PRO A 61 3.22 0.56 21.66
CA PRO A 61 1.78 0.70 21.60
C PRO A 61 1.15 -0.40 20.73
N ALA A 62 1.09 -1.61 21.30
CA ALA A 62 0.73 -2.83 20.60
C ALA A 62 -0.72 -2.82 20.09
N GLN A 63 -1.65 -2.25 20.88
CA GLN A 63 -3.06 -2.15 20.51
C GLN A 63 -3.22 -1.20 19.31
N GLY A 64 -2.65 -0.01 19.39
CA GLY A 64 -2.70 0.97 18.32
C GLY A 64 -2.05 0.46 17.04
N LEU A 65 -0.87 -0.17 17.13
CA LEU A 65 -0.18 -0.75 15.98
C LEU A 65 -0.98 -1.91 15.35
N SER A 66 -1.62 -2.75 16.18
CA SER A 66 -2.50 -3.82 15.72
C SER A 66 -3.68 -3.26 14.91
N VAL A 67 -4.38 -2.24 15.43
CA VAL A 67 -5.51 -1.59 14.73
C VAL A 67 -5.06 -0.94 13.42
N ALA A 68 -3.92 -0.24 13.43
CA ALA A 68 -3.35 0.34 12.21
C ALA A 68 -3.08 -0.73 11.14
N ARG A 69 -2.59 -1.91 11.54
CA ARG A 69 -2.37 -3.03 10.62
C ARG A 69 -3.68 -3.65 10.11
N MET A 70 -4.70 -3.78 10.97
CA MET A 70 -6.02 -4.26 10.55
C MET A 70 -6.59 -3.38 9.44
N MET A 71 -6.51 -2.06 9.60
CA MET A 71 -6.95 -1.11 8.58
C MET A 71 -6.18 -1.25 7.27
N ALA A 72 -4.85 -1.39 7.35
CA ALA A 72 -4.01 -1.62 6.18
C ALA A 72 -4.43 -2.90 5.42
N HIS A 73 -4.77 -3.99 6.13
CA HIS A 73 -5.26 -5.21 5.48
C HIS A 73 -6.60 -5.04 4.75
N ILE A 74 -7.47 -4.13 5.21
CA ILE A 74 -8.69 -3.80 4.46
C ILE A 74 -8.32 -3.15 3.12
N THR A 75 -7.33 -2.26 3.11
CA THR A 75 -6.92 -1.55 1.88
C THR A 75 -6.10 -2.41 0.90
N TYR A 76 -5.52 -3.52 1.36
CA TYR A 76 -4.72 -4.41 0.52
C TYR A 76 -5.55 -5.40 -0.30
N LEU A 77 -6.75 -5.73 0.16
CA LEU A 77 -7.65 -6.66 -0.52
C LEU A 77 -8.68 -5.88 -1.34
N SER A 78 -9.15 -6.46 -2.45
CA SER A 78 -10.31 -5.96 -3.15
C SER A 78 -11.61 -6.32 -2.40
N GLU A 79 -12.69 -5.60 -2.66
CA GLU A 79 -14.02 -5.94 -2.13
C GLU A 79 -14.43 -7.37 -2.54
N THR A 80 -14.31 -7.69 -3.83
CA THR A 80 -14.58 -9.02 -4.38
C THR A 80 -13.71 -10.11 -3.75
N GLY A 81 -12.41 -9.86 -3.60
CA GLY A 81 -11.48 -10.80 -2.97
C GLY A 81 -11.79 -11.03 -1.49
N MET A 82 -12.20 -9.99 -0.78
CA MET A 82 -12.59 -10.10 0.63
C MET A 82 -13.92 -10.86 0.76
N GLU A 83 -14.91 -10.55 -0.08
CA GLU A 83 -16.19 -11.26 -0.10
C GLU A 83 -16.02 -12.74 -0.48
N ALA A 84 -15.23 -13.05 -1.50
CA ALA A 84 -14.95 -14.43 -1.90
C ALA A 84 -14.26 -15.25 -0.79
N LYS A 85 -13.36 -14.61 -0.05
CA LYS A 85 -12.58 -15.26 1.01
C LYS A 85 -13.40 -15.48 2.29
N PHE A 86 -14.13 -14.50 2.74
CA PHE A 86 -14.80 -14.51 4.03
C PHE A 86 -16.32 -14.52 3.92
N GLY A 87 -16.92 -13.76 3.03
CA GLY A 87 -18.33 -13.52 2.96
C GLY A 87 -18.90 -13.12 4.33
N ARG A 88 -20.07 -13.68 4.67
CA ARG A 88 -20.68 -13.54 6.01
C ARG A 88 -20.49 -14.79 6.87
N LYS A 89 -19.37 -15.50 6.70
CA LYS A 89 -19.09 -16.72 7.47
C LYS A 89 -18.94 -16.39 8.95
N ARG A 90 -19.77 -17.04 9.77
CA ARG A 90 -19.73 -16.94 11.23
C ARG A 90 -18.87 -18.05 11.81
N ARG A 91 -18.26 -17.77 12.94
CA ARG A 91 -17.53 -18.77 13.71
C ARG A 91 -18.50 -19.59 14.56
N ASP A 92 -18.26 -20.89 14.64
CA ASP A 92 -19.10 -21.82 15.40
C ASP A 92 -19.05 -21.63 16.94
N THR A 93 -18.09 -20.82 17.41
CA THR A 93 -17.82 -20.60 18.84
C THR A 93 -18.61 -19.47 19.45
N VAL A 94 -19.44 -18.76 18.68
CA VAL A 94 -20.17 -17.58 19.18
C VAL A 94 -21.39 -18.00 19.99
N ALA A 95 -21.48 -17.55 21.26
CA ALA A 95 -22.69 -17.66 22.06
C ALA A 95 -23.89 -17.00 21.36
N ARG A 96 -25.09 -17.58 21.51
CA ARG A 96 -26.29 -17.14 20.78
C ARG A 96 -26.88 -15.82 21.24
N GLU A 97 -26.39 -15.26 22.36
CA GLU A 97 -26.89 -13.98 22.90
C GLU A 97 -26.06 -12.82 22.29
N PRO A 98 -26.65 -12.07 21.35
CA PRO A 98 -26.02 -10.89 20.79
C PRO A 98 -25.89 -9.78 21.85
N PHE A 99 -24.81 -9.03 21.84
CA PHE A 99 -24.56 -7.82 22.64
C PHE A 99 -24.03 -7.98 24.09
N GLU A 100 -23.84 -9.18 24.61
CA GLU A 100 -23.21 -9.35 25.92
C GLU A 100 -21.67 -9.23 25.87
N ASN A 101 -21.05 -9.62 24.74
CA ASN A 101 -19.62 -9.56 24.53
C ASN A 101 -19.32 -9.05 23.11
N TYR A 102 -18.27 -8.23 22.98
CA TYR A 102 -17.70 -7.84 21.67
C TYR A 102 -16.72 -8.90 21.17
N ASP A 103 -17.09 -10.17 21.26
CA ASP A 103 -16.29 -11.28 20.79
C ASP A 103 -16.29 -11.36 19.26
N VAL A 104 -15.32 -12.11 18.74
CA VAL A 104 -15.18 -12.33 17.31
C VAL A 104 -16.33 -13.18 16.78
N GLU A 105 -17.21 -12.60 15.97
CA GLU A 105 -18.37 -13.26 15.43
C GLU A 105 -18.10 -13.77 13.99
N PHE A 106 -17.46 -12.97 13.18
CA PHE A 106 -17.23 -13.31 11.75
C PHE A 106 -15.76 -13.70 11.50
N GLU A 107 -15.57 -14.56 10.48
CA GLU A 107 -14.22 -14.98 10.07
C GLU A 107 -13.32 -13.81 9.65
N VAL A 108 -13.87 -12.78 9.03
CA VAL A 108 -13.13 -11.57 8.65
C VAL A 108 -12.58 -10.83 9.87
N GLU A 109 -13.32 -10.76 10.98
CA GLU A 109 -12.84 -10.14 12.22
C GLU A 109 -11.67 -10.92 12.81
N SER A 110 -11.79 -12.27 12.83
CA SER A 110 -10.72 -13.16 13.27
C SER A 110 -9.46 -12.97 12.44
N TYR A 111 -9.60 -12.90 11.12
CA TYR A 111 -8.51 -12.66 10.21
C TYR A 111 -7.81 -11.32 10.49
N LEU A 112 -8.57 -10.22 10.60
CA LEU A 112 -7.99 -8.89 10.83
C LEU A 112 -7.28 -8.83 12.18
N ARG A 113 -7.87 -9.37 13.25
CA ARG A 113 -7.23 -9.41 14.58
C ARG A 113 -5.95 -10.23 14.57
N HIS A 114 -5.95 -11.37 13.87
CA HIS A 114 -4.74 -12.19 13.69
C HIS A 114 -3.64 -11.44 12.97
N GLN A 115 -3.96 -10.75 11.87
CA GLN A 115 -2.99 -9.96 11.09
C GLN A 115 -2.42 -8.79 11.91
N GLY A 116 -3.26 -8.14 12.70
CA GLY A 116 -2.82 -7.09 13.62
C GLY A 116 -1.83 -7.60 14.66
N GLN A 117 -2.17 -8.68 15.35
CA GLN A 117 -1.32 -9.30 16.38
C GLN A 117 0.00 -9.82 15.82
N ALA A 118 -0.05 -10.52 14.68
CA ALA A 118 1.15 -11.02 14.01
C ALA A 118 2.10 -9.89 13.57
N PHE A 119 1.56 -8.74 13.23
CA PHE A 119 2.37 -7.58 12.85
C PHE A 119 3.11 -6.95 14.03
N VAL A 120 2.48 -6.85 15.18
CA VAL A 120 3.07 -6.28 16.41
C VAL A 120 4.35 -7.01 16.82
N SER A 121 4.43 -8.33 16.60
CA SER A 121 5.60 -9.12 16.97
C SER A 121 6.84 -8.87 16.08
N ARG A 122 6.67 -8.24 14.92
CA ARG A 122 7.73 -8.09 13.90
C ARG A 122 7.94 -6.66 13.40
N PHE A 123 7.16 -5.70 13.89
CA PHE A 123 7.23 -4.33 13.41
C PHE A 123 7.16 -3.33 14.57
N ASP A 124 7.86 -2.22 14.43
CA ASP A 124 7.92 -1.16 15.41
C ASP A 124 6.94 -0.03 15.07
N ALA A 125 6.27 0.51 16.09
CA ALA A 125 5.24 1.52 15.92
C ALA A 125 5.80 2.87 15.41
N ASN A 126 6.95 3.32 15.91
CA ASN A 126 7.57 4.56 15.44
C ASN A 126 8.05 4.42 13.98
N THR A 127 8.51 3.23 13.61
CA THR A 127 8.84 2.90 12.21
C THR A 127 7.60 2.99 11.33
N TYR A 128 6.45 2.47 11.76
CA TYR A 128 5.18 2.60 11.02
C TYR A 128 4.78 4.07 10.83
N LEU A 129 4.86 4.88 11.89
CA LEU A 129 4.57 6.32 11.83
C LEU A 129 5.50 7.03 10.84
N CYS A 130 6.79 6.76 10.90
CA CYS A 130 7.80 7.35 10.02
C CYS A 130 7.55 6.99 8.55
N LEU A 131 7.38 5.68 8.25
CA LEU A 131 7.21 5.20 6.88
C LEU A 131 5.91 5.71 6.24
N THR A 132 4.78 5.68 6.97
CA THR A 132 3.52 6.21 6.44
C THR A 132 3.57 7.72 6.22
N LYS A 133 4.29 8.45 7.08
CA LYS A 133 4.50 9.88 6.90
C LYS A 133 5.41 10.19 5.71
N ALA A 134 6.43 9.38 5.48
CA ALA A 134 7.31 9.50 4.31
C ALA A 134 6.54 9.24 3.01
N LEU A 135 5.67 8.23 3.01
CA LEU A 135 4.78 7.91 1.88
C LEU A 135 3.83 9.08 1.56
N ASP A 136 3.21 9.69 2.58
CA ASP A 136 2.29 10.82 2.37
C ASP A 136 3.00 12.07 1.85
N ARG A 137 4.30 12.22 2.15
CA ARG A 137 5.12 13.34 1.68
C ARG A 137 5.74 13.12 0.31
N PHE A 138 5.70 11.90 -0.20
CA PHE A 138 6.17 11.63 -1.54
C PHE A 138 5.24 12.30 -2.56
N ASP A 139 5.78 13.24 -3.31
CA ASP A 139 5.03 14.01 -4.31
C ASP A 139 5.95 14.37 -5.49
N LEU A 140 5.72 13.74 -6.63
CA LEU A 140 6.45 14.04 -7.88
C LEU A 140 5.85 15.22 -8.64
N TYR A 141 4.67 15.74 -8.25
CA TYR A 141 4.12 16.94 -8.87
C TYR A 141 4.83 18.21 -8.40
N GLY A 142 5.45 18.16 -7.20
CA GLY A 142 6.21 19.28 -6.65
C GLY A 142 5.42 20.58 -6.56
N THR A 143 6.15 21.70 -6.58
CA THR A 143 5.56 23.02 -6.48
C THR A 143 4.87 23.50 -7.77
N LEU A 144 5.24 22.97 -8.94
CA LEU A 144 4.67 23.36 -10.24
C LEU A 144 3.38 22.61 -10.59
N GLY A 145 3.02 21.58 -9.83
CA GLY A 145 1.79 20.85 -10.01
C GLY A 145 1.73 19.92 -11.23
N THR A 146 2.87 19.62 -11.87
CA THR A 146 2.98 18.74 -13.03
C THR A 146 4.02 17.63 -12.82
N LEU A 147 3.80 16.48 -13.42
CA LEU A 147 4.77 15.38 -13.41
C LEU A 147 5.95 15.64 -14.36
N ASP A 148 5.76 16.46 -15.36
CA ASP A 148 6.70 16.66 -16.45
C ASP A 148 8.05 17.17 -15.96
N GLU A 149 8.05 18.06 -14.95
CA GLU A 149 9.28 18.59 -14.36
C GLU A 149 10.10 17.49 -13.67
N ALA A 150 9.47 16.66 -12.84
CA ALA A 150 10.17 15.59 -12.14
C ALA A 150 10.67 14.51 -13.09
N LEU A 151 9.81 14.09 -14.03
CA LEU A 151 10.09 12.99 -14.93
C LEU A 151 10.99 13.37 -16.12
N HIS A 152 11.25 14.66 -16.35
CA HIS A 152 12.14 15.16 -17.38
C HIS A 152 13.55 14.53 -17.30
N HIS A 153 14.04 14.28 -16.09
CA HIS A 153 15.36 13.73 -15.85
C HIS A 153 15.47 12.20 -16.08
N VAL A 154 14.36 11.50 -16.22
CA VAL A 154 14.38 10.05 -16.47
C VAL A 154 14.93 9.78 -17.87
N ASN A 155 15.99 8.96 -17.96
CA ASN A 155 16.62 8.58 -19.23
C ASN A 155 16.48 7.08 -19.53
N SER A 156 16.18 6.28 -18.52
CA SER A 156 16.04 4.83 -18.65
C SER A 156 14.65 4.43 -19.15
N PRO A 157 14.53 3.38 -19.97
CA PRO A 157 13.24 2.80 -20.30
C PRO A 157 12.53 2.29 -19.03
N GLY A 158 11.20 2.43 -18.97
CA GLY A 158 10.39 2.11 -17.84
C GLY A 158 9.15 1.30 -18.15
N LEU A 159 8.87 0.28 -17.32
CA LEU A 159 7.62 -0.44 -17.32
C LEU A 159 6.83 -0.10 -16.05
N VAL A 160 5.62 0.37 -16.20
CA VAL A 160 4.70 0.62 -15.08
C VAL A 160 3.53 -0.35 -15.18
N VAL A 161 3.25 -1.06 -14.09
CA VAL A 161 2.18 -2.06 -14.05
C VAL A 161 1.16 -1.68 -13.00
N GLY A 162 -0.11 -1.56 -13.42
CA GLY A 162 -1.27 -1.39 -12.56
C GLY A 162 -2.11 -2.68 -12.47
N PHE A 163 -2.97 -2.76 -11.47
CA PHE A 163 -3.90 -3.88 -11.27
C PHE A 163 -5.33 -3.36 -11.19
N THR A 164 -6.26 -3.98 -11.92
CA THR A 164 -7.63 -3.47 -12.09
C THR A 164 -8.38 -3.29 -10.77
N SER A 165 -8.14 -4.16 -9.80
CA SER A 165 -8.82 -4.14 -8.49
C SER A 165 -8.06 -3.40 -7.39
N ASP A 166 -6.91 -2.79 -7.69
CA ASP A 166 -6.15 -2.02 -6.72
C ASP A 166 -6.83 -0.66 -6.46
N TRP A 167 -7.48 -0.54 -5.32
CA TRP A 167 -8.16 0.68 -4.91
C TRP A 167 -7.35 1.53 -3.93
N LEU A 168 -6.23 0.99 -3.41
CA LEU A 168 -5.25 1.74 -2.62
C LEU A 168 -4.35 2.60 -3.54
N TYR A 169 -3.88 2.01 -4.66
CA TYR A 169 -3.16 2.68 -5.74
C TYR A 169 -3.86 2.43 -7.07
N PRO A 170 -4.97 3.13 -7.35
CA PRO A 170 -5.78 2.89 -8.52
C PRO A 170 -4.96 2.98 -9.82
N PRO A 171 -5.32 2.19 -10.86
CA PRO A 171 -4.65 2.17 -12.15
C PRO A 171 -4.42 3.54 -12.78
N GLN A 172 -5.30 4.51 -12.52
CA GLN A 172 -5.17 5.86 -13.06
C GLN A 172 -3.85 6.53 -12.63
N GLY A 173 -3.42 6.38 -11.35
CA GLY A 173 -2.15 6.95 -10.90
C GLY A 173 -0.94 6.35 -11.60
N ASN A 174 -1.01 5.10 -12.03
CA ASN A 174 0.03 4.46 -12.84
C ASN A 174 0.00 4.98 -14.29
N ARG A 175 -1.19 5.18 -14.89
CA ARG A 175 -1.34 5.77 -16.22
C ARG A 175 -0.80 7.19 -16.28
N ASP A 176 -1.11 8.03 -15.29
CA ASP A 176 -0.66 9.41 -15.22
C ASP A 176 0.88 9.52 -15.32
N ILE A 177 1.61 8.60 -14.68
CA ILE A 177 3.08 8.53 -14.75
C ILE A 177 3.53 8.24 -16.18
N VAL A 178 2.97 7.22 -16.82
CA VAL A 178 3.38 6.82 -18.18
C VAL A 178 2.99 7.87 -19.22
N GLU A 179 1.82 8.46 -19.11
CA GLU A 179 1.38 9.54 -20.01
C GLU A 179 2.31 10.75 -19.92
N ALA A 180 2.78 11.11 -18.73
CA ALA A 180 3.76 12.18 -18.55
C ALA A 180 5.12 11.82 -19.19
N LEU A 181 5.60 10.58 -18.99
CA LEU A 181 6.83 10.12 -19.63
C LEU A 181 6.73 10.14 -21.16
N LEU A 182 5.62 9.66 -21.73
CA LEU A 182 5.38 9.66 -23.17
C LEU A 182 5.28 11.08 -23.74
N ARG A 183 4.63 12.03 -23.05
CA ARG A 183 4.61 13.45 -23.45
C ARG A 183 6.02 14.04 -23.53
N LEU A 184 6.92 13.59 -22.67
CA LEU A 184 8.33 14.01 -22.63
C LEU A 184 9.20 13.25 -23.64
N GLY A 185 8.61 12.37 -24.48
CA GLY A 185 9.35 11.56 -25.45
C GLY A 185 10.23 10.48 -24.82
N LYS A 186 9.92 10.08 -23.55
CA LYS A 186 10.66 9.03 -22.85
C LYS A 186 10.16 7.65 -23.27
N ASP A 187 11.05 6.65 -23.18
CA ASP A 187 10.71 5.25 -23.43
C ASP A 187 9.98 4.68 -22.19
N ALA A 188 8.68 4.53 -22.29
CA ALA A 188 7.84 4.05 -21.18
C ALA A 188 6.70 3.18 -21.71
N SER A 189 6.39 2.13 -20.98
CA SER A 189 5.28 1.21 -21.25
C SER A 189 4.36 1.09 -20.05
N TYR A 190 3.05 0.99 -20.32
CA TYR A 190 2.03 0.70 -19.30
C TYR A 190 1.36 -0.63 -19.58
N VAL A 191 1.21 -1.43 -18.55
CA VAL A 191 0.40 -2.65 -18.60
C VAL A 191 -0.57 -2.65 -17.41
N GLU A 192 -1.83 -2.90 -17.69
CA GLU A 192 -2.85 -3.15 -16.68
C GLU A 192 -3.19 -4.63 -16.64
N LEU A 193 -3.00 -5.25 -15.49
CA LEU A 193 -3.33 -6.66 -15.29
C LEU A 193 -4.67 -6.78 -14.59
N GLU A 194 -5.56 -7.57 -15.19
CA GLU A 194 -6.83 -7.93 -14.58
C GLU A 194 -6.61 -8.96 -13.48
N MET A 195 -6.80 -8.54 -12.23
CA MET A 195 -6.66 -9.35 -11.02
C MET A 195 -7.62 -8.86 -9.94
N ASP A 196 -8.13 -9.78 -9.11
CA ASP A 196 -9.17 -9.50 -8.10
C ASP A 196 -8.63 -9.41 -6.67
N ALA A 197 -7.32 -9.38 -6.48
CA ALA A 197 -6.70 -9.43 -5.16
C ALA A 197 -6.38 -8.05 -4.54
N GLY A 198 -6.82 -6.97 -5.18
CA GLY A 198 -6.54 -5.62 -4.71
C GLY A 198 -5.06 -5.25 -4.85
N HIS A 199 -4.54 -4.47 -3.90
CA HIS A 199 -3.13 -4.07 -3.91
C HIS A 199 -2.17 -5.26 -3.78
N ASP A 200 -2.54 -6.30 -3.06
CA ASP A 200 -1.71 -7.50 -2.89
C ASP A 200 -1.57 -8.34 -4.18
N SER A 201 -2.21 -7.95 -5.28
CA SER A 201 -2.13 -8.64 -6.58
C SER A 201 -0.69 -8.87 -7.04
N PHE A 202 0.22 -7.91 -6.82
CA PHE A 202 1.63 -8.06 -7.22
C PHE A 202 2.42 -9.08 -6.39
N LEU A 203 1.88 -9.53 -5.25
CA LEU A 203 2.49 -10.55 -4.38
C LEU A 203 2.06 -11.97 -4.76
N LEU A 204 1.02 -12.10 -5.58
CA LEU A 204 0.49 -13.39 -5.96
C LEU A 204 1.18 -13.93 -7.21
N CYS A 205 1.36 -15.26 -7.26
CA CYS A 205 1.85 -15.93 -8.45
C CYS A 205 0.88 -15.72 -9.62
N SER A 206 1.30 -14.94 -10.62
CA SER A 206 0.55 -14.69 -11.83
C SER A 206 1.43 -14.99 -13.03
N PRO A 207 1.10 -16.01 -13.86
CA PRO A 207 1.87 -16.33 -15.06
C PRO A 207 1.99 -15.15 -16.02
N ARG A 208 0.97 -14.27 -16.07
CA ARG A 208 1.00 -13.05 -16.90
C ARG A 208 2.00 -12.02 -16.37
N LEU A 209 2.03 -11.79 -15.05
CA LEU A 209 2.99 -10.88 -14.43
C LEU A 209 4.41 -11.42 -14.56
N GLU A 210 4.61 -12.71 -14.32
CA GLU A 210 5.92 -13.35 -14.46
C GLU A 210 6.44 -13.27 -15.91
N ALA A 211 5.60 -13.59 -16.90
CA ALA A 211 5.95 -13.48 -18.31
C ALA A 211 6.32 -12.03 -18.70
N LEU A 212 5.54 -11.06 -18.21
CA LEU A 212 5.79 -9.64 -18.44
C LEU A 212 7.15 -9.21 -17.87
N ILE A 213 7.46 -9.57 -16.62
CA ILE A 213 8.74 -9.23 -15.98
C ILE A 213 9.93 -9.90 -16.71
N ARG A 214 9.75 -11.13 -17.19
CA ARG A 214 10.82 -11.87 -17.92
C ARG A 214 11.07 -11.32 -19.32
N SER A 215 10.06 -10.70 -19.95
CA SER A 215 10.16 -10.15 -21.29
C SER A 215 10.72 -8.73 -21.33
N TYR A 216 10.72 -8.05 -20.20
CA TYR A 216 11.24 -6.70 -20.03
C TYR A 216 12.70 -6.70 -19.59
#